data_1487ac3934ca85f615747a67f79ea1c1
#
_entry.id   1487ac3934ca85f615747a67f79ea1c1
#
_cell.length_a   1.000
_cell.length_b   1.000
_cell.length_c   1.000
_cell.angle_alpha   90.00
_cell.angle_beta   90.00
_cell.angle_gamma   90.00
#
_symmetry.space_group_name_H-M   'P 1'
#
loop_
_entity.id
_entity.type
_entity.pdbx_description
1 polymer ?
#
loop_
_entity_poly.entity_id
_entity_poly.type
_entity_poly.pdbx_seq_one_letter_code
_entity_poly.pdbx_strand_id
1 'polypeptide(L)'
;MEDKKIGIPLEGFGEAVRKAAAEGMVLLKNENQMLPITEKDQVALFGRCQMNYYKSGTGSGGAVNTAYTTNLIDGFRRYKNIVLNEELLKVYEAWIQEHPFDDGQGAWASEPWFQKEMPVSLELAKKARETSNKALVVIGRTAGEDKDYAAVEGSYYLTKEEKQLLETVAEVFEDTCVIMNVSNIID
;
A
#
# COMPACT_ATOMS: atom_id res chain seq x y z
N MET A 1 2.40 7.03 29.83
CA MET A 1 3.05 6.68 28.55
C MET A 1 4.46 7.22 28.62
N GLU A 2 5.48 6.35 28.57
CA GLU A 2 6.86 6.82 28.46
C GLU A 2 7.02 7.56 27.13
N ASP A 3 7.64 8.74 27.18
CA ASP A 3 7.97 9.51 25.97
C ASP A 3 8.92 8.68 25.10
N LYS A 4 8.44 8.24 23.94
CA LYS A 4 9.28 7.52 22.97
C LYS A 4 10.41 8.45 22.54
N LYS A 5 11.64 8.05 22.79
CA LYS A 5 12.81 8.77 22.29
C LYS A 5 12.93 8.59 20.77
N ILE A 6 12.89 9.69 20.05
CA ILE A 6 13.09 9.73 18.61
C ILE A 6 14.46 10.34 18.36
N GLY A 7 15.28 9.68 17.54
CA GLY A 7 16.56 10.22 17.10
C GLY A 7 16.36 11.49 16.25
N ILE A 8 17.35 12.34 16.24
CA ILE A 8 17.40 13.52 15.37
C ILE A 8 18.08 13.11 14.07
N PRO A 9 17.35 13.05 12.93
CA PRO A 9 17.97 12.70 11.66
C PRO A 9 18.95 13.79 11.21
N LEU A 10 19.95 13.39 10.43
CA LEU A 10 20.87 14.33 9.78
C LEU A 10 20.11 15.23 8.80
N GLU A 11 20.64 16.43 8.59
CA GLU A 11 20.13 17.34 7.57
C GLU A 11 20.17 16.67 6.18
N GLY A 12 19.08 16.79 5.41
CA GLY A 12 18.95 16.15 4.09
C GLY A 12 18.63 14.64 4.10
N PHE A 13 18.60 13.99 5.27
CA PHE A 13 18.36 12.53 5.38
C PHE A 13 17.04 12.10 4.73
N GLY A 14 15.95 12.83 4.99
CA GLY A 14 14.64 12.51 4.40
C GLY A 14 14.60 12.60 2.87
N GLU A 15 15.38 13.50 2.27
CA GLU A 15 15.51 13.60 0.81
C GLU A 15 16.35 12.45 0.24
N ALA A 16 17.47 12.14 0.89
CA ALA A 16 18.33 11.03 0.50
C ALA A 16 17.57 9.70 0.54
N VAL A 17 16.77 9.45 1.59
CA VAL A 17 15.96 8.23 1.72
C VAL A 17 14.88 8.15 0.63
N ARG A 18 14.20 9.27 0.32
CA ARG A 18 13.22 9.28 -0.79
C ARG A 18 13.86 8.94 -2.12
N LYS A 19 15.04 9.49 -2.39
CA LYS A 19 15.79 9.18 -3.60
C LYS A 19 16.18 7.71 -3.66
N ALA A 20 16.74 7.19 -2.58
CA ALA A 20 17.11 5.78 -2.48
C ALA A 20 15.91 4.85 -2.67
N ALA A 21 14.75 5.18 -2.05
CA ALA A 21 13.52 4.42 -2.23
C ALA A 21 13.03 4.44 -3.68
N ALA A 22 13.08 5.59 -4.35
CA ALA A 22 12.69 5.71 -5.75
C ALA A 22 13.62 4.90 -6.67
N GLU A 23 14.92 4.91 -6.42
CA GLU A 23 15.90 4.11 -7.17
C GLU A 23 15.78 2.60 -6.89
N GLY A 24 15.25 2.22 -5.72
CA GLY A 24 15.01 0.84 -5.33
C GLY A 24 13.72 0.23 -5.90
N MET A 25 12.84 1.03 -6.50
CA MET A 25 11.61 0.52 -7.11
C MET A 25 11.92 -0.22 -8.42
N VAL A 26 11.31 -1.39 -8.60
CA VAL A 26 11.47 -2.22 -9.80
C VAL A 26 10.21 -2.16 -10.64
N LEU A 27 10.33 -1.69 -11.88
CA LEU A 27 9.26 -1.72 -12.86
C LEU A 27 9.26 -3.08 -13.55
N LEU A 28 8.33 -3.95 -13.18
CA LEU A 28 8.21 -5.29 -13.73
C LEU A 28 7.48 -5.31 -15.08
N LYS A 29 6.47 -4.46 -15.23
CA LYS A 29 5.61 -4.40 -16.41
C LYS A 29 5.02 -3.00 -16.58
N ASN A 30 5.05 -2.46 -17.79
CA ASN A 30 4.38 -1.21 -18.14
C ASN A 30 3.89 -1.29 -19.59
N GLU A 31 2.66 -1.69 -19.76
CA GLU A 31 2.00 -1.79 -21.07
C GLU A 31 1.05 -0.60 -21.27
N ASN A 32 0.73 -0.29 -22.52
CA ASN A 32 -0.22 0.76 -22.91
C ASN A 32 0.09 2.15 -22.30
N GLN A 33 1.32 2.42 -21.91
CA GLN A 33 1.72 3.68 -21.28
C GLN A 33 0.93 4.00 -19.99
N MET A 34 0.57 2.94 -19.22
CA MET A 34 -0.07 3.11 -17.92
C MET A 34 0.74 4.06 -17.02
N LEU A 35 2.05 3.92 -17.00
CA LEU A 35 2.99 4.82 -16.33
C LEU A 35 3.81 5.61 -17.35
N PRO A 36 4.20 6.85 -17.05
CA PRO A 36 3.98 7.57 -15.78
C PRO A 36 2.54 8.07 -15.62
N ILE A 37 2.13 8.29 -14.38
CA ILE A 37 0.92 9.04 -14.06
C ILE A 37 1.21 10.51 -14.28
N THR A 38 0.30 11.20 -14.92
CA THR A 38 0.43 12.61 -15.30
C THR A 38 -0.64 13.48 -14.63
N GLU A 39 -0.50 14.79 -14.74
CA GLU A 39 -1.49 15.77 -14.25
C GLU A 39 -2.87 15.68 -14.94
N LYS A 40 -2.98 14.92 -16.02
CA LYS A 40 -4.23 14.69 -16.74
C LYS A 40 -5.00 13.50 -16.17
N ASP A 41 -4.34 12.71 -15.33
CA ASP A 41 -4.91 11.48 -14.80
C ASP A 41 -5.70 11.75 -13.52
N GLN A 42 -6.81 11.04 -13.42
CA GLN A 42 -7.62 10.94 -12.20
C GLN A 42 -7.50 9.50 -11.70
N VAL A 43 -6.94 9.33 -10.52
CA VAL A 43 -6.47 8.04 -10.03
C VAL A 43 -7.38 7.50 -8.95
N ALA A 44 -7.90 6.29 -9.16
CA ALA A 44 -8.55 5.48 -8.14
C ALA A 44 -7.53 4.58 -7.45
N LEU A 45 -7.38 4.72 -6.13
CA LEU A 45 -6.50 3.87 -5.32
C LEU A 45 -7.31 2.77 -4.64
N PHE A 46 -6.92 1.53 -4.87
CA PHE A 46 -7.51 0.34 -4.27
C PHE A 46 -6.49 -0.40 -3.41
N GLY A 47 -7.00 -1.23 -2.50
CA GLY A 47 -6.18 -1.98 -1.56
C GLY A 47 -5.87 -1.19 -0.28
N ARG A 48 -6.12 -1.79 0.88
CA ARG A 48 -5.94 -1.11 2.17
C ARG A 48 -4.50 -0.63 2.40
N CYS A 49 -3.51 -1.29 1.77
CA CYS A 49 -2.11 -0.92 1.90
C CYS A 49 -1.77 0.45 1.31
N GLN A 50 -2.67 1.09 0.54
CA GLN A 50 -2.53 2.49 0.17
C GLN A 50 -2.44 3.42 1.39
N MET A 51 -3.14 3.08 2.49
CA MET A 51 -3.19 3.80 3.76
C MET A 51 -2.29 3.16 4.82
N ASN A 52 -2.36 1.82 4.93
CA ASN A 52 -1.56 1.02 5.85
C ASN A 52 -0.30 0.48 5.16
N TYR A 53 0.51 1.38 4.58
CA TYR A 53 1.71 1.03 3.85
C TYR A 53 2.77 0.45 4.79
N TYR A 54 3.33 -0.70 4.43
CA TYR A 54 4.41 -1.30 5.22
C TYR A 54 5.69 -0.48 5.07
N LYS A 55 6.14 0.10 6.19
CA LYS A 55 7.37 0.91 6.25
C LYS A 55 8.62 0.07 6.51
N SER A 56 8.43 -1.13 7.05
CA SER A 56 9.50 -2.02 7.51
C SER A 56 8.95 -3.45 7.65
N GLY A 57 9.85 -4.42 7.86
CA GLY A 57 9.49 -5.77 8.25
C GLY A 57 9.17 -5.90 9.74
N THR A 58 8.92 -7.14 10.18
CA THR A 58 8.73 -7.52 11.58
C THR A 58 10.05 -7.56 12.35
N GLY A 59 9.99 -7.66 13.67
CA GLY A 59 11.15 -7.79 14.54
C GLY A 59 11.82 -6.46 14.87
N SER A 60 13.12 -6.49 15.12
CA SER A 60 13.90 -5.31 15.55
C SER A 60 13.91 -4.19 14.52
N GLY A 61 13.91 -4.53 13.24
CA GLY A 61 13.80 -3.57 12.13
C GLY A 61 12.47 -2.83 12.08
N GLY A 62 11.37 -3.46 12.52
CA GLY A 62 10.04 -2.87 12.63
C GLY A 62 9.83 -2.00 13.84
N ALA A 63 10.57 -2.24 14.92
CA ALA A 63 10.45 -1.55 16.21
C ALA A 63 11.07 -0.15 16.25
N VAL A 64 11.43 0.43 15.11
CA VAL A 64 12.07 1.75 15.03
C VAL A 64 11.08 2.87 15.34
N ASN A 65 11.43 3.74 16.27
CA ASN A 65 10.68 4.96 16.55
C ASN A 65 10.94 6.00 15.46
N THR A 66 9.86 6.41 14.79
CA THR A 66 9.91 7.43 13.73
C THR A 66 9.06 8.63 14.11
N ALA A 67 9.47 9.82 13.70
CA ALA A 67 8.70 11.04 13.91
C ALA A 67 7.41 11.03 13.10
N TYR A 68 7.46 10.44 11.92
CA TYR A 68 6.30 10.26 11.01
C TYR A 68 6.54 9.08 10.07
N THR A 69 5.47 8.59 9.51
CA THR A 69 5.48 7.65 8.39
C THR A 69 4.70 8.25 7.23
N THR A 70 5.02 7.86 6.01
CA THR A 70 4.27 8.27 4.82
C THR A 70 3.66 7.05 4.16
N ASN A 71 2.50 7.22 3.58
CA ASN A 71 1.83 6.23 2.76
C ASN A 71 1.72 6.70 1.31
N LEU A 72 1.09 5.90 0.47
CA LEU A 72 0.95 6.22 -0.94
C LEU A 72 0.11 7.49 -1.18
N ILE A 73 -0.96 7.68 -0.40
CA ILE A 73 -1.83 8.86 -0.48
C ILE A 73 -1.05 10.14 -0.14
N ASP A 74 -0.23 10.10 0.92
CA ASP A 74 0.64 11.21 1.29
C ASP A 74 1.62 11.56 0.16
N GLY A 75 2.12 10.52 -0.52
CA GLY A 75 2.97 10.67 -1.69
C GLY A 75 2.25 11.44 -2.81
N PHE A 76 1.05 11.00 -3.18
CA PHE A 76 0.27 11.66 -4.22
C PHE A 76 -0.14 13.09 -3.85
N ARG A 77 -0.56 13.33 -2.63
CA ARG A 77 -0.95 14.68 -2.17
C ARG A 77 0.18 15.71 -2.19
N ARG A 78 1.44 15.25 -2.22
CA ARG A 78 2.59 16.14 -2.45
C ARG A 78 2.68 16.63 -3.89
N TYR A 79 2.18 15.87 -4.84
CA TYR A 79 2.12 16.23 -6.27
C TYR A 79 0.76 16.84 -6.57
N LYS A 80 0.65 18.15 -6.38
CA LYS A 80 -0.61 18.92 -6.42
C LYS A 80 -1.43 18.78 -7.71
N ASN A 81 -0.82 18.27 -8.76
CA ASN A 81 -1.46 18.16 -10.07
C ASN A 81 -2.09 16.79 -10.33
N ILE A 82 -1.91 15.82 -9.42
CA ILE A 82 -2.55 14.49 -9.54
C ILE A 82 -3.83 14.49 -8.72
N VAL A 83 -4.94 14.13 -9.37
CA VAL A 83 -6.25 14.08 -8.74
C VAL A 83 -6.54 12.66 -8.27
N LEU A 84 -6.80 12.50 -6.99
CA LEU A 84 -7.24 11.24 -6.40
C LEU A 84 -8.78 11.15 -6.33
N ASN A 85 -9.31 9.95 -6.40
CA ASN A 85 -10.72 9.68 -6.15
C ASN A 85 -11.02 9.74 -4.65
N GLU A 86 -11.35 10.93 -4.15
CA GLU A 86 -11.59 11.17 -2.73
C GLU A 86 -12.82 10.42 -2.18
N GLU A 87 -13.81 10.11 -3.01
CA GLU A 87 -14.97 9.31 -2.58
C GLU A 87 -14.58 7.87 -2.28
N LEU A 88 -13.76 7.26 -3.13
CA LEU A 88 -13.23 5.92 -2.88
C LEU A 88 -12.32 5.90 -1.63
N LEU A 89 -11.50 6.94 -1.45
CA LEU A 89 -10.65 7.07 -0.26
C LEU A 89 -11.47 7.09 1.02
N LYS A 90 -12.57 7.84 1.07
CA LYS A 90 -13.48 7.87 2.22
C LYS A 90 -14.10 6.50 2.53
N VAL A 91 -14.41 5.70 1.50
CA VAL A 91 -14.91 4.33 1.69
C VAL A 91 -13.85 3.47 2.39
N TYR A 92 -12.59 3.54 1.94
CA TYR A 92 -11.49 2.84 2.59
C TYR A 92 -11.22 3.35 4.01
N GLU A 93 -11.25 4.65 4.23
CA GLU A 93 -11.08 5.27 5.56
C GLU A 93 -12.12 4.73 6.55
N ALA A 94 -13.40 4.73 6.15
CA ALA A 94 -14.48 4.21 6.99
C ALA A 94 -14.31 2.72 7.28
N TRP A 95 -13.97 1.92 6.28
CA TRP A 95 -13.77 0.49 6.43
C TRP A 95 -12.57 0.17 7.35
N ILE A 96 -11.47 0.90 7.23
CA ILE A 96 -10.26 0.72 8.05
C ILE A 96 -10.52 1.08 9.51
N GLN A 97 -11.40 2.03 9.81
CA GLN A 97 -11.80 2.34 11.19
C GLN A 97 -12.49 1.14 11.88
N GLU A 98 -13.28 0.37 11.13
CA GLU A 98 -13.92 -0.85 11.62
C GLU A 98 -12.98 -2.07 11.60
N HIS A 99 -11.92 -2.01 10.80
CA HIS A 99 -10.93 -3.07 10.61
C HIS A 99 -9.52 -2.49 10.81
N PRO A 100 -9.14 -2.13 12.04
CA PRO A 100 -7.85 -1.52 12.31
C PRO A 100 -6.69 -2.42 11.88
N PHE A 101 -5.52 -1.83 11.71
CA PHE A 101 -4.30 -2.56 11.43
C PHE A 101 -4.00 -3.56 12.56
N ASP A 102 -3.77 -4.80 12.21
CA ASP A 102 -3.36 -5.84 13.15
C ASP A 102 -1.82 -5.79 13.32
N ASP A 103 -1.39 -5.29 14.46
CA ASP A 103 0.03 -5.19 14.83
C ASP A 103 0.50 -6.40 15.66
N GLY A 104 -0.29 -7.48 15.71
CA GLY A 104 -0.01 -8.64 16.54
C GLY A 104 -0.07 -8.33 18.05
N GLN A 105 -0.86 -7.33 18.44
CA GLN A 105 -0.98 -6.82 19.81
C GLN A 105 0.35 -6.32 20.40
N GLY A 106 1.25 -5.88 19.55
CA GLY A 106 2.59 -5.41 19.93
C GLY A 106 3.54 -6.53 20.38
N ALA A 107 3.17 -7.80 20.23
CA ALA A 107 4.04 -8.91 20.54
C ALA A 107 5.09 -9.11 19.44
N TRP A 108 6.25 -9.62 19.82
CA TRP A 108 7.37 -9.85 18.93
C TRP A 108 6.98 -10.77 17.76
N ALA A 109 7.24 -10.31 16.54
CA ALA A 109 6.98 -11.04 15.28
C ALA A 109 5.56 -11.59 15.11
N SER A 110 4.57 -11.05 15.84
CA SER A 110 3.17 -11.52 15.83
C SER A 110 2.31 -10.84 14.78
N GLU A 111 2.78 -9.74 14.17
CA GLU A 111 2.10 -9.10 13.06
C GLU A 111 1.87 -10.11 11.92
N PRO A 112 0.65 -10.24 11.37
CA PRO A 112 0.39 -11.16 10.27
C PRO A 112 1.14 -10.76 8.99
N TRP A 113 1.41 -11.70 8.09
CA TRP A 113 2.09 -11.42 6.80
C TRP A 113 1.33 -10.41 5.94
N PHE A 114 0.01 -10.35 6.08
CA PHE A 114 -0.89 -9.46 5.34
C PHE A 114 -1.96 -8.89 6.28
N GLN A 115 -2.59 -7.83 5.86
CA GLN A 115 -3.74 -7.27 6.56
C GLN A 115 -5.03 -7.67 5.83
N LYS A 116 -6.12 -7.89 6.57
CA LYS A 116 -7.42 -8.19 5.98
C LYS A 116 -7.79 -7.13 4.94
N GLU A 117 -8.04 -7.54 3.70
CA GLU A 117 -8.39 -6.64 2.61
C GLU A 117 -9.89 -6.30 2.61
N MET A 118 -10.24 -5.11 2.15
CA MET A 118 -11.61 -4.66 1.96
C MET A 118 -12.22 -5.35 0.74
N PRO A 119 -13.38 -6.01 0.88
CA PRO A 119 -14.11 -6.50 -0.28
C PRO A 119 -14.56 -5.35 -1.17
N VAL A 120 -14.18 -5.37 -2.43
CA VAL A 120 -14.59 -4.36 -3.43
C VAL A 120 -15.62 -4.98 -4.35
N SER A 121 -16.83 -4.41 -4.34
CA SER A 121 -17.89 -4.84 -5.26
C SER A 121 -17.68 -4.24 -6.66
N LEU A 122 -18.22 -4.92 -7.67
CA LEU A 122 -18.22 -4.40 -9.04
C LEU A 122 -18.88 -3.03 -9.15
N GLU A 123 -19.92 -2.78 -8.34
CA GLU A 123 -20.60 -1.48 -8.29
C GLU A 123 -19.71 -0.38 -7.76
N LEU A 124 -18.94 -0.65 -6.68
CA LEU A 124 -17.98 0.30 -6.14
C LEU A 124 -16.87 0.61 -7.15
N ALA A 125 -16.34 -0.40 -7.82
CA ALA A 125 -15.33 -0.22 -8.86
C ALA A 125 -15.87 0.61 -10.04
N LYS A 126 -17.08 0.34 -10.51
CA LYS A 126 -17.75 1.11 -11.57
C LYS A 126 -17.97 2.57 -11.16
N LYS A 127 -18.44 2.81 -9.92
CA LYS A 127 -18.59 4.15 -9.38
C LYS A 127 -17.27 4.90 -9.34
N ALA A 128 -16.20 4.25 -8.92
CA ALA A 128 -14.86 4.85 -8.93
C ALA A 128 -14.41 5.19 -10.37
N ARG A 129 -14.74 4.36 -11.35
CA ARG A 129 -14.40 4.56 -12.76
C ARG A 129 -15.09 5.78 -13.39
N GLU A 130 -16.26 6.19 -12.88
CA GLU A 130 -16.98 7.38 -13.39
C GLU A 130 -16.15 8.67 -13.29
N THR A 131 -15.30 8.76 -12.27
CA THR A 131 -14.46 9.94 -12.00
C THR A 131 -12.97 9.64 -12.04
N SER A 132 -12.56 8.48 -12.52
CA SER A 132 -11.15 8.09 -12.59
C SER A 132 -10.86 7.38 -13.90
N ASN A 133 -9.73 7.67 -14.51
CA ASN A 133 -9.28 7.02 -15.74
C ASN A 133 -8.23 5.93 -15.50
N LYS A 134 -7.52 5.98 -14.38
CA LYS A 134 -6.51 4.99 -14.00
C LYS A 134 -6.79 4.39 -12.62
N ALA A 135 -6.47 3.12 -12.44
CA ALA A 135 -6.53 2.43 -11.17
C ALA A 135 -5.13 2.00 -10.70
N LEU A 136 -4.84 2.18 -9.42
CA LEU A 136 -3.71 1.58 -8.75
C LEU A 136 -4.22 0.65 -7.66
N VAL A 137 -3.76 -0.59 -7.66
CA VAL A 137 -4.08 -1.58 -6.62
C VAL A 137 -2.82 -1.85 -5.80
N VAL A 138 -2.90 -1.65 -4.49
CA VAL A 138 -1.74 -1.82 -3.59
C VAL A 138 -1.88 -3.12 -2.82
N ILE A 139 -0.97 -4.04 -3.07
CA ILE A 139 -0.85 -5.31 -2.34
C ILE A 139 0.33 -5.22 -1.38
N GLY A 140 0.13 -5.59 -0.13
CA GLY A 140 1.15 -5.50 0.90
C GLY A 140 1.47 -6.84 1.55
N ARG A 141 2.74 -7.04 1.88
CA ARG A 141 3.24 -8.17 2.67
C ARG A 141 4.33 -7.70 3.60
N THR A 142 4.30 -8.23 4.82
CA THR A 142 5.39 -8.09 5.76
C THR A 142 6.03 -9.44 6.05
N ALA A 143 7.29 -9.43 6.35
CA ALA A 143 8.06 -10.53 6.90
C ALA A 143 9.27 -9.93 7.63
N GLY A 144 10.08 -10.73 8.26
CA GLY A 144 11.28 -10.24 8.93
C GLY A 144 11.75 -11.21 9.99
N GLU A 145 12.40 -10.68 11.00
CA GLU A 145 12.98 -11.46 12.10
C GLU A 145 11.91 -12.29 12.80
N ASP A 146 12.18 -13.60 12.97
CA ASP A 146 11.27 -14.59 13.56
C ASP A 146 9.92 -14.74 12.87
N LYS A 147 9.80 -14.24 11.64
CA LYS A 147 8.60 -14.42 10.82
C LYS A 147 8.96 -14.73 9.38
N ASP A 148 9.36 -15.97 9.19
CA ASP A 148 9.73 -16.48 7.88
C ASP A 148 8.54 -16.51 6.91
N TYR A 149 8.88 -16.38 5.65
CA TYR A 149 7.96 -16.47 4.54
C TYR A 149 7.55 -17.93 4.32
N ALA A 150 6.31 -18.16 3.92
CA ALA A 150 5.77 -19.50 3.71
C ALA A 150 4.96 -19.59 2.42
N ALA A 151 4.97 -20.75 1.78
CA ALA A 151 4.18 -21.04 0.57
C ALA A 151 2.70 -21.30 0.94
N VAL A 152 2.07 -20.29 1.53
CA VAL A 152 0.68 -20.30 1.96
C VAL A 152 -0.03 -19.02 1.52
N GLU A 153 -1.35 -19.03 1.56
CA GLU A 153 -2.20 -17.86 1.29
C GLU A 153 -1.88 -16.72 2.27
N GLY A 154 -1.80 -15.51 1.75
CA GLY A 154 -1.47 -14.31 2.52
C GLY A 154 0.02 -14.13 2.83
N SER A 155 0.87 -15.09 2.49
CA SER A 155 2.34 -14.98 2.50
C SER A 155 2.86 -15.00 1.06
N TYR A 156 3.14 -16.15 0.49
CA TYR A 156 3.57 -16.27 -0.91
C TYR A 156 2.39 -16.14 -1.88
N TYR A 157 1.26 -16.78 -1.60
CA TYR A 157 0.08 -16.70 -2.46
C TYR A 157 -0.83 -15.53 -2.08
N LEU A 158 -1.48 -14.95 -3.08
CA LEU A 158 -2.54 -13.96 -2.87
C LEU A 158 -3.69 -14.56 -2.05
N THR A 159 -4.29 -13.75 -1.19
CA THR A 159 -5.54 -14.12 -0.53
C THR A 159 -6.69 -14.15 -1.53
N LYS A 160 -7.78 -14.80 -1.15
CA LYS A 160 -8.98 -14.83 -1.97
C LYS A 160 -9.54 -13.41 -2.21
N GLU A 161 -9.51 -12.58 -1.18
CA GLU A 161 -9.98 -11.19 -1.25
C GLU A 161 -9.10 -10.33 -2.17
N GLU A 162 -7.79 -10.53 -2.14
CA GLU A 162 -6.87 -9.83 -3.03
C GLU A 162 -7.04 -10.26 -4.49
N LYS A 163 -7.23 -11.55 -4.75
CA LYS A 163 -7.54 -12.05 -6.11
C LYS A 163 -8.82 -11.42 -6.62
N GLN A 164 -9.87 -11.43 -5.82
CA GLN A 164 -11.15 -10.84 -6.18
C GLN A 164 -11.03 -9.33 -6.41
N LEU A 165 -10.26 -8.62 -5.58
CA LEU A 165 -9.97 -7.19 -5.75
C LEU A 165 -9.32 -6.93 -7.11
N LEU A 166 -8.26 -7.66 -7.45
CA LEU A 166 -7.53 -7.52 -8.71
C LEU A 166 -8.44 -7.81 -9.92
N GLU A 167 -9.20 -8.90 -9.87
CA GLU A 167 -10.15 -9.29 -10.93
C GLU A 167 -11.23 -8.21 -11.11
N THR A 168 -11.84 -7.73 -10.01
CA THR A 168 -12.90 -6.72 -10.05
C THR A 168 -12.40 -5.39 -10.61
N VAL A 169 -11.20 -4.96 -10.22
CA VAL A 169 -10.64 -3.70 -10.72
C VAL A 169 -10.24 -3.82 -12.18
N ALA A 170 -9.60 -4.93 -12.58
CA ALA A 170 -9.20 -5.16 -13.97
C ALA A 170 -10.40 -5.31 -14.92
N GLU A 171 -11.55 -5.80 -14.44
CA GLU A 171 -12.79 -5.84 -15.24
C GLU A 171 -13.30 -4.44 -15.61
N VAL A 172 -13.06 -3.46 -14.74
CA VAL A 172 -13.64 -2.11 -14.86
C VAL A 172 -12.65 -1.09 -15.43
N PHE A 173 -11.37 -1.21 -15.09
CA PHE A 173 -10.32 -0.28 -15.51
C PHE A 173 -9.38 -0.94 -16.52
N GLU A 174 -9.35 -0.41 -17.72
CA GLU A 174 -8.39 -0.84 -18.76
C GLU A 174 -6.96 -0.50 -18.33
N ASP A 175 -6.76 0.70 -17.76
CA ASP A 175 -5.48 1.18 -17.23
C ASP A 175 -5.37 0.87 -15.74
N THR A 176 -4.85 -0.31 -15.43
CA THR A 176 -4.62 -0.77 -14.04
C THR A 176 -3.14 -1.07 -13.80
N CYS A 177 -2.61 -0.54 -12.70
CA CYS A 177 -1.27 -0.85 -12.21
C CYS A 177 -1.35 -1.48 -10.82
N VAL A 178 -0.59 -2.55 -10.61
CA VAL A 178 -0.44 -3.18 -9.29
C VAL A 178 0.87 -2.72 -8.66
N ILE A 179 0.78 -2.17 -7.47
CA ILE A 179 1.93 -1.78 -6.65
C ILE A 179 2.12 -2.84 -5.58
N MET A 180 3.27 -3.49 -5.60
CA MET A 180 3.64 -4.50 -4.61
C MET A 180 4.52 -3.87 -3.53
N ASN A 181 3.95 -3.61 -2.36
CA ASN A 181 4.66 -3.21 -1.15
C ASN A 181 5.00 -4.48 -0.36
N VAL A 182 5.97 -5.22 -0.85
CA VAL A 182 6.30 -6.56 -0.36
C VAL A 182 7.79 -6.68 -0.06
N SER A 183 8.11 -7.45 0.96
CA SER A 183 9.50 -7.75 1.34
C SER A 183 10.09 -8.97 0.62
N ASN A 184 9.22 -9.78 0.00
CA ASN A 184 9.57 -11.05 -0.65
C ASN A 184 8.82 -11.21 -1.97
N ILE A 185 9.15 -12.27 -2.72
CA ILE A 185 8.38 -12.65 -3.91
C ILE A 185 7.00 -13.18 -3.51
N ILE A 186 6.01 -12.88 -4.33
CA ILE A 186 4.64 -13.37 -4.22
C ILE A 186 4.15 -13.90 -5.58
N ASP A 187 3.13 -14.78 -5.55
CA ASP A 187 2.48 -15.39 -6.70
C ASP A 187 0.96 -15.26 -6.61
#